data_675f8a5b816515a9963a28cd8f96b16b
#
_entry.id   675f8a5b816515a9963a28cd8f96b16b
#
_cell.length_a   1.000
_cell.length_b   1.000
_cell.length_c   1.000
_cell.angle_alpha   90.00
_cell.angle_beta   90.00
_cell.angle_gamma   90.00
#
_symmetry.space_group_name_H-M   'P 1'
#
loop_
_entity.id
_entity.type
_entity.pdbx_description
1 polymer ?
#
loop_
_entity_poly.entity_id
_entity_poly.type
_entity_poly.pdbx_seq_one_letter_code
_entity_poly.pdbx_strand_id
1 'polypeptide(L)'
;MVVEQVPVSGAQLYTETRGAGPLLLFVVGGNGDPAVFSGVAGRLAVDFTVVTYARRGFARSPVDGPVNDANRICADVEDAVALIARRGGGPACVFGSSSGAIVTLDLVTRHPDLVSTAVVHEPPILELLDDPDAWAARFAGIFATYQTAGLWPAMAQFGQAVGLAGGPAAPPPGAGVAPEIAAMLARVQDNMTFWMEHEFRQYPAYHPDFDALAAVAEKIVPAGGQDSREKGNMPFLPVVTLAGRLGRDIAEFPGGHIGYAEHPDDFAARLGRLLGADR
;
A
#
# COMPACT_ATOMS: atom_id res chain seq x y z
N MET A 1 6.75 -13.67 -16.51
CA MET A 1 6.32 -13.54 -15.11
C MET A 1 6.73 -14.79 -14.37
N VAL A 2 7.40 -14.63 -13.23
CA VAL A 2 7.80 -15.70 -12.32
C VAL A 2 7.02 -15.53 -11.03
N VAL A 3 6.42 -16.60 -10.53
CA VAL A 3 5.68 -16.64 -9.25
C VAL A 3 6.44 -17.52 -8.28
N GLU A 4 6.68 -17.02 -7.08
CA GLU A 4 7.44 -17.75 -6.04
C GLU A 4 6.78 -17.56 -4.67
N GLN A 5 6.97 -18.55 -3.79
CA GLN A 5 6.82 -18.39 -2.34
C GLN A 5 8.22 -18.11 -1.76
N VAL A 6 8.41 -16.91 -1.23
CA VAL A 6 9.68 -16.48 -0.66
C VAL A 6 9.64 -16.63 0.85
N PRO A 7 10.45 -17.53 1.44
CA PRO A 7 10.53 -17.65 2.89
C PRO A 7 11.21 -16.40 3.49
N VAL A 8 10.57 -15.84 4.51
CA VAL A 8 11.08 -14.75 5.33
C VAL A 8 10.93 -15.12 6.81
N SER A 9 11.42 -14.29 7.72
CA SER A 9 11.25 -14.55 9.15
C SER A 9 9.77 -14.55 9.53
N GLY A 10 9.23 -15.73 9.90
CA GLY A 10 7.86 -15.92 10.39
C GLY A 10 6.76 -15.83 9.32
N ALA A 11 7.10 -15.93 8.02
CA ALA A 11 6.11 -15.95 6.95
C ALA A 11 6.62 -16.57 5.64
N GLN A 12 5.68 -16.87 4.72
CA GLN A 12 5.95 -17.22 3.33
C GLN A 12 5.30 -16.18 2.42
N LEU A 13 6.09 -15.40 1.69
CA LEU A 13 5.55 -14.32 0.86
C LEU A 13 5.27 -14.82 -0.57
N TYR A 14 4.03 -14.69 -1.01
CA TYR A 14 3.67 -14.83 -2.41
C TYR A 14 4.22 -13.64 -3.20
N THR A 15 5.06 -13.89 -4.19
CA THR A 15 5.69 -12.86 -5.00
C THR A 15 5.49 -13.11 -6.49
N GLU A 16 5.37 -12.03 -7.26
CA GLU A 16 5.36 -12.04 -8.71
C GLU A 16 6.49 -11.14 -9.21
N THR A 17 7.34 -11.67 -10.08
CA THR A 17 8.44 -10.92 -10.70
C THR A 17 8.25 -10.85 -12.21
N ARG A 18 8.42 -9.66 -12.77
CA ARG A 18 8.29 -9.38 -14.20
C ARG A 18 9.45 -8.52 -14.69
N GLY A 19 9.85 -8.71 -15.95
CA GLY A 19 10.85 -7.87 -16.62
C GLY A 19 12.29 -8.14 -16.19
N ALA A 20 13.15 -7.23 -16.63
CA ALA A 20 14.58 -7.18 -16.31
C ALA A 20 15.03 -5.71 -16.32
N GLY A 21 15.99 -5.36 -15.44
CA GLY A 21 16.46 -3.98 -15.26
C GLY A 21 16.60 -3.63 -13.80
N PRO A 22 16.68 -2.33 -13.45
CA PRO A 22 16.69 -1.87 -12.06
C PRO A 22 15.50 -2.38 -11.27
N LEU A 23 15.68 -2.66 -9.98
CA LEU A 23 14.62 -3.20 -9.14
C LEU A 23 13.58 -2.13 -8.82
N LEU A 24 12.31 -2.46 -9.06
CA LEU A 24 11.14 -1.70 -8.62
C LEU A 24 10.25 -2.61 -7.77
N LEU A 25 10.19 -2.34 -6.48
CA LEU A 25 9.35 -3.05 -5.52
C LEU A 25 8.02 -2.31 -5.31
N PHE A 26 6.89 -3.01 -5.45
CA PHE A 26 5.58 -2.50 -5.11
C PHE A 26 5.11 -3.03 -3.75
N VAL A 27 4.78 -2.12 -2.84
CA VAL A 27 4.22 -2.42 -1.52
C VAL A 27 2.73 -2.08 -1.53
N VAL A 28 1.88 -3.10 -1.52
CA VAL A 28 0.43 -2.95 -1.60
C VAL A 28 -0.18 -2.45 -0.29
N GLY A 29 -1.30 -1.73 -0.39
CA GLY A 29 -2.07 -1.24 0.76
C GLY A 29 -2.89 -2.31 1.48
N GLY A 30 -3.96 -1.88 2.13
CA GLY A 30 -4.77 -2.69 3.04
C GLY A 30 -5.51 -3.88 2.43
N ASN A 31 -5.61 -4.00 1.09
CA ASN A 31 -6.16 -5.21 0.48
C ASN A 31 -5.16 -6.39 0.42
N GLY A 32 -3.86 -6.11 0.63
CA GLY A 32 -2.78 -7.09 0.71
C GLY A 32 -2.50 -7.90 -0.56
N ASP A 33 -3.33 -7.83 -1.61
CA ASP A 33 -3.18 -8.63 -2.85
C ASP A 33 -2.46 -7.83 -3.95
N PRO A 34 -1.30 -8.30 -4.45
CA PRO A 34 -0.54 -7.63 -5.49
C PRO A 34 -1.26 -7.55 -6.84
N ALA A 35 -2.34 -8.28 -7.03
CA ALA A 35 -3.12 -8.29 -8.27
C ALA A 35 -3.61 -6.90 -8.68
N VAL A 36 -3.80 -5.98 -7.74
CA VAL A 36 -4.18 -4.58 -8.02
C VAL A 36 -3.14 -3.83 -8.84
N PHE A 37 -1.88 -4.25 -8.80
CA PHE A 37 -0.79 -3.66 -9.58
C PHE A 37 -0.51 -4.35 -10.92
N SER A 38 -1.24 -5.43 -11.26
CA SER A 38 -0.93 -6.26 -12.43
C SER A 38 -0.81 -5.47 -13.74
N GLY A 39 -1.69 -4.49 -13.94
CA GLY A 39 -1.69 -3.63 -15.12
C GLY A 39 -0.43 -2.77 -15.20
N VAL A 40 -0.14 -2.01 -14.14
CA VAL A 40 1.03 -1.13 -14.05
C VAL A 40 2.34 -1.94 -14.09
N ALA A 41 2.41 -3.03 -13.31
CA ALA A 41 3.59 -3.90 -13.27
C ALA A 41 3.93 -4.51 -14.62
N GLY A 42 2.91 -4.90 -15.39
CA GLY A 42 3.12 -5.43 -16.74
C GLY A 42 3.75 -4.44 -17.70
N ARG A 43 3.40 -3.16 -17.60
CA ARG A 43 3.92 -2.08 -18.44
C ARG A 43 5.34 -1.68 -18.04
N LEU A 44 5.60 -1.52 -16.75
CA LEU A 44 6.91 -1.15 -16.22
C LEU A 44 7.95 -2.27 -16.34
N ALA A 45 7.53 -3.51 -16.55
CA ALA A 45 8.42 -4.66 -16.78
C ALA A 45 9.29 -4.56 -18.04
N VAL A 46 9.05 -3.58 -18.90
CA VAL A 46 9.87 -3.30 -20.08
C VAL A 46 11.21 -2.67 -19.65
N ASP A 47 11.19 -1.83 -18.62
CA ASP A 47 12.34 -1.03 -18.17
C ASP A 47 12.87 -1.47 -16.80
N PHE A 48 12.07 -2.19 -16.00
CA PHE A 48 12.39 -2.58 -14.62
C PHE A 48 12.28 -4.09 -14.38
N THR A 49 13.02 -4.57 -13.41
CA THR A 49 12.65 -5.80 -12.69
C THR A 49 11.59 -5.44 -11.67
N VAL A 50 10.32 -5.67 -12.01
CA VAL A 50 9.18 -5.33 -11.15
C VAL A 50 8.86 -6.50 -10.24
N VAL A 51 8.86 -6.26 -8.93
CA VAL A 51 8.44 -7.21 -7.91
C VAL A 51 7.17 -6.68 -7.23
N THR A 52 6.11 -7.49 -7.27
CA THR A 52 4.90 -7.29 -6.50
C THR A 52 4.70 -8.48 -5.56
N TYR A 53 4.14 -8.27 -4.38
CA TYR A 53 3.97 -9.35 -3.40
C TYR A 53 2.71 -9.15 -2.55
N ALA A 54 2.13 -10.26 -2.09
CA ALA A 54 1.14 -10.23 -1.03
C ALA A 54 1.86 -10.00 0.30
N ARG A 55 1.43 -9.00 1.09
CA ARG A 55 2.03 -8.75 2.39
C ARG A 55 1.73 -9.88 3.36
N ARG A 56 2.58 -10.06 4.37
CA ARG A 56 2.44 -11.13 5.39
C ARG A 56 1.06 -11.13 6.04
N GLY A 57 0.50 -12.30 6.24
CA GLY A 57 -0.81 -12.52 6.86
C GLY A 57 -1.99 -12.38 5.91
N PHE A 58 -1.84 -11.76 4.74
CA PHE A 58 -2.87 -11.79 3.71
C PHE A 58 -2.91 -13.15 3.00
N ALA A 59 -4.06 -13.51 2.42
CA ALA A 59 -4.44 -14.87 2.01
C ALA A 59 -3.38 -15.68 1.25
N ARG A 60 -2.47 -15.03 0.51
CA ARG A 60 -1.42 -15.71 -0.26
C ARG A 60 -0.08 -15.80 0.47
N SER A 61 0.05 -15.11 1.60
CA SER A 61 1.29 -14.99 2.38
C SER A 61 1.06 -15.37 3.84
N PRO A 62 0.89 -16.67 4.14
CA PRO A 62 0.61 -17.12 5.49
C PRO A 62 1.76 -16.76 6.45
N VAL A 63 1.40 -16.49 7.70
CA VAL A 63 2.34 -16.26 8.80
C VAL A 63 2.47 -17.51 9.67
N ASP A 64 3.64 -17.67 10.28
CA ASP A 64 3.92 -18.74 11.24
C ASP A 64 3.49 -18.28 12.64
N GLY A 65 2.39 -18.82 13.16
CA GLY A 65 1.90 -18.50 14.51
C GLY A 65 1.03 -17.23 14.58
N PRO A 66 0.82 -16.69 15.79
CA PRO A 66 -0.05 -15.54 16.00
C PRO A 66 0.51 -14.24 15.42
N VAL A 67 -0.37 -13.40 14.90
CA VAL A 67 0.00 -12.06 14.39
C VAL A 67 0.35 -11.14 15.56
N ASN A 68 1.49 -10.45 15.46
CA ASN A 68 1.89 -9.43 16.41
C ASN A 68 1.60 -8.03 15.86
N ASP A 69 0.45 -7.48 16.21
CA ASP A 69 -0.02 -6.19 15.70
C ASP A 69 0.91 -5.03 16.08
N ALA A 70 1.50 -5.07 17.28
CA ALA A 70 2.40 -4.00 17.74
C ALA A 70 3.72 -3.93 16.94
N ASN A 71 4.11 -5.02 16.28
CA ASN A 71 5.35 -5.08 15.47
C ASN A 71 5.07 -5.20 13.97
N ARG A 72 3.83 -4.96 13.55
CA ARG A 72 3.39 -5.26 12.20
C ARG A 72 4.13 -4.47 11.11
N ILE A 73 4.21 -3.15 11.27
CA ILE A 73 4.90 -2.26 10.31
C ILE A 73 6.38 -2.66 10.20
N CYS A 74 7.05 -2.88 11.35
CA CYS A 74 8.43 -3.33 11.37
C CYS A 74 8.62 -4.65 10.62
N ALA A 75 7.73 -5.63 10.83
CA ALA A 75 7.79 -6.91 10.14
C ALA A 75 7.58 -6.78 8.63
N ASP A 76 6.67 -5.92 8.17
CA ASP A 76 6.48 -5.63 6.74
C ASP A 76 7.71 -4.91 6.12
N VAL A 77 8.42 -4.07 6.89
CA VAL A 77 9.69 -3.46 6.46
C VAL A 77 10.76 -4.52 6.29
N GLU A 78 10.92 -5.44 7.24
CA GLU A 78 11.90 -6.53 7.13
C GLU A 78 11.60 -7.47 5.95
N ASP A 79 10.31 -7.65 5.61
CA ASP A 79 9.92 -8.35 4.38
C ASP A 79 10.41 -7.64 3.12
N ALA A 80 10.22 -6.33 3.03
CA ALA A 80 10.70 -5.54 1.92
C ALA A 80 12.24 -5.59 1.81
N VAL A 81 12.95 -5.51 2.93
CA VAL A 81 14.43 -5.70 3.00
C VAL A 81 14.82 -7.07 2.45
N ALA A 82 14.15 -8.15 2.89
CA ALA A 82 14.45 -9.51 2.42
C ALA A 82 14.19 -9.66 0.91
N LEU A 83 13.11 -9.07 0.39
CA LEU A 83 12.81 -9.10 -1.04
C LEU A 83 13.83 -8.32 -1.88
N ILE A 84 14.30 -7.15 -1.41
CA ILE A 84 15.37 -6.38 -2.05
C ILE A 84 16.69 -7.18 -2.04
N ALA A 85 17.06 -7.75 -0.89
CA ALA A 85 18.28 -8.55 -0.75
C ALA A 85 18.27 -9.76 -1.70
N ARG A 86 17.14 -10.44 -1.86
CA ARG A 86 16.99 -11.58 -2.78
C ARG A 86 17.21 -11.20 -4.26
N ARG A 87 17.04 -9.94 -4.62
CA ARG A 87 17.19 -9.41 -5.99
C ARG A 87 18.51 -8.69 -6.22
N GLY A 88 19.51 -8.94 -5.40
CA GLY A 88 20.87 -8.43 -5.57
C GLY A 88 21.30 -7.41 -4.52
N GLY A 89 20.42 -6.99 -3.62
CA GLY A 89 20.74 -6.14 -2.46
C GLY A 89 21.17 -4.71 -2.79
N GLY A 90 21.06 -4.29 -4.06
CA GLY A 90 21.33 -2.91 -4.48
C GLY A 90 20.15 -1.98 -4.19
N PRO A 91 20.36 -0.66 -4.27
CA PRO A 91 19.26 0.29 -4.05
C PRO A 91 18.10 0.05 -5.02
N ALA A 92 16.90 -0.08 -4.48
CA ALA A 92 15.66 -0.29 -5.22
C ALA A 92 14.83 0.99 -5.31
N CYS A 93 14.10 1.17 -6.41
CA CYS A 93 12.93 2.03 -6.42
C CYS A 93 11.80 1.29 -5.68
N VAL A 94 11.09 2.00 -4.80
CA VAL A 94 9.98 1.43 -4.03
C VAL A 94 8.74 2.30 -4.24
N PHE A 95 7.64 1.69 -4.65
CA PHE A 95 6.33 2.33 -4.72
C PHE A 95 5.42 1.71 -3.66
N GLY A 96 4.99 2.49 -2.69
CA GLY A 96 3.99 2.07 -1.70
C GLY A 96 2.72 2.88 -1.79
N SER A 97 1.56 2.22 -1.66
CA SER A 97 0.26 2.88 -1.64
C SER A 97 -0.50 2.59 -0.36
N SER A 98 -1.17 3.61 0.20
CA SER A 98 -1.99 3.46 1.42
C SER A 98 -1.15 2.91 2.60
N SER A 99 -1.55 1.82 3.28
CA SER A 99 -0.74 1.15 4.30
C SER A 99 0.65 0.80 3.78
N GLY A 100 0.79 0.42 2.50
CA GLY A 100 2.08 0.16 1.87
C GLY A 100 2.96 1.41 1.74
N ALA A 101 2.38 2.60 1.66
CA ALA A 101 3.11 3.85 1.68
C ALA A 101 3.74 4.12 3.06
N ILE A 102 3.07 3.73 4.15
CA ILE A 102 3.63 3.80 5.50
C ILE A 102 4.83 2.86 5.63
N VAL A 103 4.71 1.61 5.14
CA VAL A 103 5.84 0.66 5.10
C VAL A 103 7.01 1.22 4.28
N THR A 104 6.73 1.85 3.14
CA THR A 104 7.77 2.45 2.28
C THR A 104 8.45 3.64 2.97
N LEU A 105 7.71 4.45 3.71
CA LEU A 105 8.25 5.56 4.47
C LEU A 105 9.15 5.07 5.61
N ASP A 106 8.72 4.05 6.37
CA ASP A 106 9.52 3.45 7.44
C ASP A 106 10.75 2.71 6.89
N LEU A 107 10.62 2.05 5.72
CA LEU A 107 11.73 1.39 5.04
C LEU A 107 12.84 2.37 4.64
N VAL A 108 12.51 3.48 3.97
CA VAL A 108 13.52 4.45 3.53
C VAL A 108 14.19 5.15 4.72
N THR A 109 13.47 5.31 5.82
CA THR A 109 13.99 5.90 7.07
C THR A 109 15.00 4.98 7.74
N ARG A 110 14.66 3.69 7.87
CA ARG A 110 15.47 2.71 8.61
C ARG A 110 16.58 2.08 7.77
N HIS A 111 16.38 1.97 6.46
CA HIS A 111 17.30 1.33 5.52
C HIS A 111 17.54 2.20 4.29
N PRO A 112 18.05 3.44 4.47
CA PRO A 112 18.21 4.40 3.38
C PRO A 112 19.11 3.89 2.26
N ASP A 113 20.09 3.06 2.57
CA ASP A 113 21.04 2.51 1.59
C ASP A 113 20.39 1.48 0.63
N LEU A 114 19.26 0.91 1.03
CA LEU A 114 18.51 -0.05 0.20
C LEU A 114 17.50 0.62 -0.74
N VAL A 115 17.26 1.92 -0.60
CA VAL A 115 16.25 2.64 -1.37
C VAL A 115 16.92 3.76 -2.18
N SER A 116 16.71 3.75 -3.49
CA SER A 116 17.11 4.84 -4.38
C SER A 116 16.03 5.92 -4.46
N THR A 117 14.76 5.50 -4.59
CA THR A 117 13.59 6.39 -4.63
C THR A 117 12.41 5.71 -3.96
N ALA A 118 11.78 6.41 -3.02
CA ALA A 118 10.58 5.98 -2.31
C ALA A 118 9.38 6.83 -2.76
N VAL A 119 8.49 6.24 -3.56
CA VAL A 119 7.23 6.90 -3.93
C VAL A 119 6.17 6.53 -2.90
N VAL A 120 5.74 7.53 -2.13
CA VAL A 120 4.85 7.39 -0.97
C VAL A 120 3.46 7.89 -1.37
N HIS A 121 2.60 6.96 -1.86
CA HIS A 121 1.30 7.29 -2.44
C HIS A 121 0.18 7.19 -1.39
N GLU A 122 -0.36 8.36 -1.03
CA GLU A 122 -1.53 8.52 -0.13
C GLU A 122 -1.44 7.72 1.18
N PRO A 123 -0.41 7.94 2.02
CA PRO A 123 -0.26 7.27 3.31
C PRO A 123 -1.33 7.74 4.29
N PRO A 124 -2.15 6.85 4.89
CA PRO A 124 -3.24 7.25 5.78
C PRO A 124 -2.74 7.54 7.20
N ILE A 125 -1.81 8.48 7.37
CA ILE A 125 -1.20 8.84 8.65
C ILE A 125 -2.05 9.91 9.34
N LEU A 126 -2.73 9.56 10.43
CA LEU A 126 -3.66 10.47 11.10
C LEU A 126 -2.98 11.69 11.72
N GLU A 127 -1.76 11.55 12.22
CA GLU A 127 -0.95 12.65 12.77
C GLU A 127 -0.74 13.80 11.77
N LEU A 128 -0.83 13.53 10.48
CA LEU A 128 -0.63 14.51 9.41
C LEU A 128 -1.92 15.24 8.99
N LEU A 129 -3.04 14.93 9.62
CA LEU A 129 -4.33 15.59 9.38
C LEU A 129 -4.51 16.80 10.30
N ASP A 130 -5.39 17.73 9.92
CA ASP A 130 -5.66 18.94 10.69
C ASP A 130 -6.26 18.65 12.08
N ASP A 131 -7.05 17.57 12.20
CA ASP A 131 -7.66 17.13 13.47
C ASP A 131 -7.43 15.62 13.66
N PRO A 132 -6.22 15.20 14.11
CA PRO A 132 -5.88 13.80 14.31
C PRO A 132 -6.80 13.08 15.30
N ASP A 133 -7.20 13.76 16.38
CA ASP A 133 -8.03 13.16 17.42
C ASP A 133 -9.45 12.86 16.93
N ALA A 134 -10.05 13.79 16.17
CA ALA A 134 -11.36 13.55 15.55
C ALA A 134 -11.31 12.39 14.53
N TRP A 135 -10.22 12.28 13.76
CA TRP A 135 -10.03 11.16 12.84
C TRP A 135 -9.81 9.84 13.60
N ALA A 136 -9.01 9.84 14.66
CA ALA A 136 -8.82 8.66 15.50
C ALA A 136 -10.15 8.18 16.12
N ALA A 137 -10.97 9.11 16.62
CA ALA A 137 -12.31 8.79 17.14
C ALA A 137 -13.22 8.21 16.05
N ARG A 138 -13.18 8.75 14.84
CA ARG A 138 -13.94 8.24 13.69
C ARG A 138 -13.52 6.82 13.30
N PHE A 139 -12.22 6.54 13.23
CA PHE A 139 -11.70 5.20 12.96
C PHE A 139 -12.06 4.22 14.08
N ALA A 140 -12.01 4.64 15.35
CA ALA A 140 -12.47 3.82 16.48
C ALA A 140 -13.98 3.47 16.34
N GLY A 141 -14.83 4.41 15.91
CA GLY A 141 -16.25 4.17 15.63
C GLY A 141 -16.48 3.17 14.49
N ILE A 142 -15.68 3.24 13.42
CA ILE A 142 -15.73 2.28 12.31
C ILE A 142 -15.34 0.88 12.81
N PHE A 143 -14.30 0.78 13.63
CA PHE A 143 -13.89 -0.50 14.22
C PHE A 143 -14.96 -1.08 15.15
N ALA A 144 -15.63 -0.25 15.95
CA ALA A 144 -16.78 -0.67 16.77
C ALA A 144 -17.94 -1.19 15.91
N THR A 145 -18.18 -0.58 14.74
CA THR A 145 -19.15 -1.09 13.76
C THR A 145 -18.74 -2.47 13.25
N TYR A 146 -17.43 -2.68 12.96
CA TYR A 146 -16.92 -4.00 12.59
C TYR A 146 -17.23 -5.05 13.66
N GLN A 147 -16.96 -4.74 14.92
CA GLN A 147 -17.18 -5.66 16.05
C GLN A 147 -18.67 -6.01 16.27
N THR A 148 -19.58 -5.10 15.98
CA THR A 148 -21.01 -5.26 16.29
C THR A 148 -21.87 -5.64 15.08
N ALA A 149 -21.49 -5.22 13.87
CA ALA A 149 -22.28 -5.39 12.65
C ALA A 149 -21.51 -6.11 11.52
N GLY A 150 -20.22 -6.37 11.72
CA GLY A 150 -19.37 -7.11 10.77
C GLY A 150 -18.68 -6.23 9.73
N LEU A 151 -17.96 -6.91 8.82
CA LEU A 151 -17.04 -6.30 7.86
C LEU A 151 -17.71 -5.28 6.93
N TRP A 152 -18.79 -5.67 6.25
CA TRP A 152 -19.34 -4.84 5.16
C TRP A 152 -19.98 -3.54 5.63
N PRO A 153 -20.73 -3.48 6.73
CA PRO A 153 -21.17 -2.21 7.32
C PRO A 153 -20.01 -1.29 7.71
N ALA A 154 -18.95 -1.84 8.30
CA ALA A 154 -17.75 -1.07 8.64
C ALA A 154 -17.03 -0.54 7.39
N MET A 155 -16.91 -1.34 6.33
CA MET A 155 -16.32 -0.93 5.05
C MET A 155 -17.11 0.18 4.37
N ALA A 156 -18.44 0.10 4.40
CA ALA A 156 -19.29 1.16 3.87
C ALA A 156 -19.11 2.48 4.65
N GLN A 157 -19.06 2.41 5.98
CA GLN A 157 -18.80 3.57 6.83
C GLN A 157 -17.39 4.15 6.59
N PHE A 158 -16.38 3.28 6.43
CA PHE A 158 -15.02 3.68 6.09
C PHE A 158 -14.98 4.43 4.77
N GLY A 159 -15.53 3.85 3.70
CA GLY A 159 -15.54 4.47 2.38
C GLY A 159 -16.19 5.86 2.37
N GLN A 160 -17.31 6.03 3.11
CA GLN A 160 -17.95 7.34 3.30
C GLN A 160 -17.05 8.32 4.06
N ALA A 161 -16.42 7.86 5.15
CA ALA A 161 -15.59 8.71 6.00
C ALA A 161 -14.37 9.27 5.28
N VAL A 162 -13.72 8.45 4.41
CA VAL A 162 -12.49 8.84 3.72
C VAL A 162 -12.71 9.39 2.30
N GLY A 163 -13.97 9.48 1.85
CA GLY A 163 -14.32 9.97 0.50
C GLY A 163 -14.12 8.95 -0.61
N LEU A 164 -14.00 7.67 -0.29
CA LEU A 164 -13.87 6.57 -1.24
C LEU A 164 -15.21 5.83 -1.41
N ALA A 165 -16.28 6.57 -1.66
CA ALA A 165 -17.61 6.00 -1.88
C ALA A 165 -17.60 5.05 -3.08
N GLY A 166 -18.15 3.83 -2.93
CA GLY A 166 -18.15 2.79 -3.95
C GLY A 166 -17.10 1.69 -3.73
N GLY A 167 -16.46 1.65 -2.56
CA GLY A 167 -15.58 0.54 -2.15
C GLY A 167 -16.26 -0.83 -2.24
N PRO A 168 -15.53 -1.93 -2.00
CA PRO A 168 -16.05 -3.28 -2.18
C PRO A 168 -17.36 -3.47 -1.41
N ALA A 169 -18.42 -3.76 -2.15
CA ALA A 169 -19.71 -4.13 -1.60
C ALA A 169 -19.69 -5.61 -1.21
N ALA A 170 -20.56 -5.99 -0.27
CA ALA A 170 -20.78 -7.41 0.02
C ALA A 170 -21.09 -8.16 -1.28
N PRO A 171 -20.46 -9.30 -1.56
CA PRO A 171 -20.80 -10.10 -2.70
C PRO A 171 -22.27 -10.52 -2.62
N PRO A 172 -23.02 -10.52 -3.74
CA PRO A 172 -24.43 -10.88 -3.74
C PRO A 172 -24.60 -12.32 -3.22
N PRO A 173 -25.52 -12.56 -2.28
CA PRO A 173 -25.76 -13.89 -1.78
C PRO A 173 -26.37 -14.78 -2.86
N GLY A 174 -25.83 -15.99 -3.05
CA GLY A 174 -26.50 -17.05 -3.82
C GLY A 174 -26.46 -16.97 -5.34
N ALA A 175 -25.73 -16.05 -5.95
CA ALA A 175 -25.48 -16.08 -7.38
C ALA A 175 -24.58 -17.29 -7.71
N GLY A 176 -24.96 -18.11 -8.69
CA GLY A 176 -24.11 -19.18 -9.23
C GLY A 176 -22.91 -18.58 -9.98
N VAL A 177 -21.99 -17.98 -9.24
CA VAL A 177 -20.73 -17.44 -9.78
C VAL A 177 -19.76 -18.59 -10.10
N ALA A 178 -18.96 -18.42 -11.16
CA ALA A 178 -17.93 -19.39 -11.49
C ALA A 178 -16.99 -19.63 -10.28
N PRO A 179 -16.47 -20.86 -10.08
CA PRO A 179 -15.61 -21.18 -8.94
C PRO A 179 -14.42 -20.25 -8.76
N GLU A 180 -13.84 -19.77 -9.86
CA GLU A 180 -12.70 -18.82 -9.85
C GLU A 180 -13.11 -17.45 -9.29
N ILE A 181 -14.31 -16.99 -9.64
CA ILE A 181 -14.86 -15.71 -9.13
C ILE A 181 -15.19 -15.87 -7.64
N ALA A 182 -15.78 -17.00 -7.24
CA ALA A 182 -16.07 -17.29 -5.84
C ALA A 182 -14.79 -17.30 -5.00
N ALA A 183 -13.72 -17.94 -5.48
CA ALA A 183 -12.42 -17.98 -4.82
C ALA A 183 -11.77 -16.58 -4.73
N MET A 184 -11.93 -15.74 -5.76
CA MET A 184 -11.45 -14.36 -5.73
C MET A 184 -12.22 -13.54 -4.70
N LEU A 185 -13.54 -13.63 -4.65
CA LEU A 185 -14.37 -12.92 -3.69
C LEU A 185 -14.08 -13.34 -2.25
N ALA A 186 -13.90 -14.65 -2.01
CA ALA A 186 -13.49 -15.16 -0.70
C ALA A 186 -12.14 -14.56 -0.26
N ARG A 187 -11.15 -14.56 -1.15
CA ARG A 187 -9.84 -13.96 -0.87
C ARG A 187 -9.92 -12.46 -0.58
N VAL A 188 -10.76 -11.71 -1.29
CA VAL A 188 -11.00 -10.29 -1.00
C VAL A 188 -11.60 -10.12 0.39
N GLN A 189 -12.58 -10.94 0.75
CA GLN A 189 -13.20 -10.89 2.07
C GLN A 189 -12.18 -11.23 3.17
N ASP A 190 -11.40 -12.30 3.00
CA ASP A 190 -10.38 -12.72 3.97
C ASP A 190 -9.33 -11.61 4.17
N ASN A 191 -8.86 -11.01 3.06
CA ASN A 191 -7.91 -9.92 3.11
C ASN A 191 -8.47 -8.68 3.83
N MET A 192 -9.72 -8.30 3.55
CA MET A 192 -10.35 -7.15 4.21
C MET A 192 -10.60 -7.41 5.70
N THR A 193 -10.95 -8.65 6.06
CA THR A 193 -11.08 -9.07 7.46
C THR A 193 -9.73 -8.96 8.17
N PHE A 194 -8.69 -9.53 7.59
CA PHE A 194 -7.32 -9.45 8.12
C PHE A 194 -6.85 -8.00 8.30
N TRP A 195 -7.07 -7.16 7.29
CA TRP A 195 -6.74 -5.73 7.37
C TRP A 195 -7.50 -5.03 8.51
N MET A 196 -8.81 -5.27 8.64
CA MET A 196 -9.62 -4.66 9.68
C MET A 196 -9.17 -5.08 11.09
N GLU A 197 -8.81 -6.35 11.28
CA GLU A 197 -8.38 -6.89 12.57
C GLU A 197 -6.99 -6.44 12.97
N HIS A 198 -6.03 -6.44 12.02
CA HIS A 198 -4.60 -6.34 12.31
C HIS A 198 -3.92 -5.06 11.85
N GLU A 199 -4.53 -4.26 10.95
CA GLU A 199 -3.88 -3.06 10.39
C GLU A 199 -4.68 -1.78 10.56
N PHE A 200 -6.01 -1.86 10.52
CA PHE A 200 -6.90 -0.72 10.46
C PHE A 200 -6.66 0.32 11.56
N ARG A 201 -6.23 -0.09 12.75
CA ARG A 201 -5.93 0.81 13.86
C ARG A 201 -4.45 1.15 13.99
N GLN A 202 -3.56 0.22 13.64
CA GLN A 202 -2.12 0.35 13.86
C GLN A 202 -1.45 1.24 12.81
N TYR A 203 -1.77 1.02 11.53
CA TYR A 203 -1.12 1.77 10.45
C TYR A 203 -1.47 3.26 10.44
N PRO A 204 -2.75 3.67 10.56
CA PRO A 204 -3.07 5.09 10.65
C PRO A 204 -2.49 5.79 11.89
N ALA A 205 -2.19 5.04 12.95
CA ALA A 205 -1.54 5.53 14.16
C ALA A 205 0.00 5.57 14.08
N TYR A 206 0.59 5.33 12.90
CA TYR A 206 2.02 5.46 12.68
C TYR A 206 2.50 6.89 12.94
N HIS A 207 3.61 7.01 13.69
CA HIS A 207 4.26 8.28 14.01
C HIS A 207 5.56 8.41 13.22
N PRO A 208 5.61 9.26 12.18
CA PRO A 208 6.82 9.47 11.40
C PRO A 208 7.92 10.16 12.22
N ASP A 209 9.14 9.64 12.17
CA ASP A 209 10.32 10.34 12.68
C ASP A 209 10.76 11.38 11.64
N PHE A 210 10.32 12.63 11.80
CA PHE A 210 10.60 13.70 10.85
C PHE A 210 12.07 14.13 10.81
N ASP A 211 12.83 13.94 11.90
CA ASP A 211 14.27 14.23 11.90
C ASP A 211 15.01 13.21 11.02
N ALA A 212 14.68 11.93 11.17
CA ALA A 212 15.21 10.88 10.32
C ALA A 212 14.73 11.00 8.87
N LEU A 213 13.47 11.36 8.63
CA LEU A 213 12.92 11.59 7.29
C LEU A 213 13.57 12.78 6.58
N ALA A 214 13.88 13.86 7.30
CA ALA A 214 14.58 15.01 6.75
C ALA A 214 15.98 14.65 6.23
N ALA A 215 16.66 13.71 6.88
CA ALA A 215 17.99 13.25 6.45
C ALA A 215 17.96 12.46 5.13
N VAL A 216 16.80 11.98 4.69
CA VAL A 216 16.60 11.19 3.45
C VAL A 216 15.54 11.78 2.52
N ALA A 217 15.16 13.04 2.75
CA ALA A 217 14.05 13.69 2.04
C ALA A 217 14.22 13.70 0.51
N GLU A 218 15.45 13.76 0.01
CA GLU A 218 15.75 13.71 -1.42
C GLU A 218 15.35 12.38 -2.09
N LYS A 219 15.26 11.29 -1.33
CA LYS A 219 14.82 9.98 -1.81
C LYS A 219 13.30 9.82 -1.79
N ILE A 220 12.58 10.70 -1.08
CA ILE A 220 11.14 10.57 -0.87
C ILE A 220 10.38 11.41 -1.89
N VAL A 221 9.43 10.79 -2.55
CA VAL A 221 8.48 11.43 -3.46
C VAL A 221 7.08 11.29 -2.87
N PRO A 222 6.56 12.31 -2.19
CA PRO A 222 5.14 12.34 -1.79
C PRO A 222 4.26 12.28 -3.04
N ALA A 223 3.27 11.41 -3.04
CA ALA A 223 2.46 11.14 -4.22
C ALA A 223 0.98 11.00 -3.89
N GLY A 224 0.10 11.37 -4.84
CA GLY A 224 -1.34 11.21 -4.69
C GLY A 224 -2.09 11.31 -6.00
N GLY A 225 -3.33 10.84 -6.01
CA GLY A 225 -4.21 10.86 -7.16
C GLY A 225 -4.80 12.24 -7.43
N GLN A 226 -4.92 12.62 -8.70
CA GLN A 226 -5.55 13.87 -9.15
C GLN A 226 -7.01 13.96 -8.65
N ASP A 227 -7.76 12.87 -8.80
CA ASP A 227 -9.15 12.81 -8.34
C ASP A 227 -9.27 12.93 -6.82
N SER A 228 -8.33 12.33 -6.06
CA SER A 228 -8.31 12.43 -4.60
C SER A 228 -8.08 13.88 -4.15
N ARG A 229 -7.18 14.60 -4.84
CA ARG A 229 -6.94 16.02 -4.60
C ARG A 229 -8.18 16.87 -4.93
N GLU A 230 -8.76 16.68 -6.11
CA GLU A 230 -9.89 17.49 -6.60
C GLU A 230 -11.14 17.32 -5.74
N LYS A 231 -11.36 16.10 -5.23
CA LYS A 231 -12.50 15.77 -4.36
C LYS A 231 -12.22 16.04 -2.87
N GLY A 232 -10.98 16.37 -2.50
CA GLY A 232 -10.60 16.56 -1.10
C GLY A 232 -10.70 15.29 -0.27
N ASN A 233 -10.42 14.13 -0.88
CA ASN A 233 -10.49 12.84 -0.21
C ASN A 233 -9.42 12.74 0.89
N MET A 234 -9.80 12.13 2.03
CA MET A 234 -8.92 12.02 3.20
C MET A 234 -7.53 11.45 2.88
N PRO A 235 -7.34 10.41 2.03
CA PRO A 235 -6.02 9.86 1.78
C PRO A 235 -5.03 10.85 1.14
N PHE A 236 -5.49 11.90 0.47
CA PHE A 236 -4.62 12.93 -0.11
C PHE A 236 -4.13 13.94 0.93
N LEU A 237 -4.89 14.19 2.00
CA LEU A 237 -4.56 15.24 2.97
C LEU A 237 -3.21 15.03 3.67
N PRO A 238 -2.85 13.82 4.16
CA PRO A 238 -1.54 13.54 4.73
C PRO A 238 -0.38 13.79 3.77
N VAL A 239 -0.60 13.61 2.45
CA VAL A 239 0.43 13.87 1.42
C VAL A 239 0.84 15.35 1.41
N VAL A 240 -0.13 16.26 1.57
CA VAL A 240 0.12 17.71 1.59
C VAL A 240 1.02 18.08 2.78
N THR A 241 0.68 17.58 3.97
CA THR A 241 1.46 17.83 5.19
C THR A 241 2.84 17.20 5.11
N LEU A 242 2.95 15.96 4.62
CA LEU A 242 4.22 15.26 4.43
C LEU A 242 5.13 16.04 3.47
N ALA A 243 4.61 16.43 2.31
CA ALA A 243 5.34 17.20 1.30
C ALA A 243 5.85 18.52 1.87
N GLY A 244 4.98 19.27 2.57
CA GLY A 244 5.34 20.54 3.20
C GLY A 244 6.45 20.39 4.26
N ARG A 245 6.36 19.36 5.12
CA ARG A 245 7.39 19.10 6.16
C ARG A 245 8.74 18.66 5.57
N LEU A 246 8.73 17.96 4.43
CA LEU A 246 9.96 17.51 3.77
C LEU A 246 10.51 18.52 2.76
N GLY A 247 9.81 19.62 2.47
CA GLY A 247 10.19 20.58 1.43
C GLY A 247 10.20 19.93 0.03
N ARG A 248 9.26 19.01 -0.24
CA ARG A 248 9.17 18.25 -1.49
C ARG A 248 7.90 18.60 -2.25
N ASP A 249 7.97 18.52 -3.58
CA ASP A 249 6.78 18.62 -4.43
C ASP A 249 5.97 17.31 -4.40
N ILE A 250 4.65 17.45 -4.58
CA ILE A 250 3.76 16.30 -4.70
C ILE A 250 3.76 15.79 -6.15
N ALA A 251 4.04 14.52 -6.33
CA ALA A 251 3.86 13.86 -7.61
C ALA A 251 2.40 13.43 -7.78
N GLU A 252 1.68 14.11 -8.67
CA GLU A 252 0.30 13.75 -8.99
C GLU A 252 0.25 12.62 -10.02
N PHE A 253 -0.68 11.67 -9.79
CA PHE A 253 -0.94 10.51 -10.63
C PHE A 253 -2.38 10.51 -11.16
N PRO A 254 -2.65 9.89 -12.32
CA PRO A 254 -3.99 9.73 -12.86
C PRO A 254 -4.92 8.98 -11.92
N GLY A 255 -6.18 9.37 -11.86
CA GLY A 255 -7.21 8.76 -11.02
C GLY A 255 -7.14 9.17 -9.55
N GLY A 256 -7.80 8.37 -8.70
CA GLY A 256 -7.83 8.56 -7.25
C GLY A 256 -6.90 7.61 -6.50
N HIS A 257 -7.35 7.20 -5.30
CA HIS A 257 -6.60 6.33 -4.39
C HIS A 257 -6.13 5.00 -5.02
N ILE A 258 -6.88 4.48 -5.97
CA ILE A 258 -6.56 3.25 -6.70
C ILE A 258 -6.29 3.52 -8.20
N GLY A 259 -5.84 4.71 -8.55
CA GLY A 259 -5.56 5.13 -9.93
C GLY A 259 -4.65 4.17 -10.71
N TYR A 260 -3.76 3.47 -10.02
CA TYR A 260 -2.93 2.41 -10.61
C TYR A 260 -3.73 1.21 -11.15
N ALA A 261 -4.93 0.96 -10.62
CA ALA A 261 -5.84 -0.09 -11.12
C ALA A 261 -6.83 0.45 -12.17
N GLU A 262 -7.26 1.71 -12.02
CA GLU A 262 -8.25 2.37 -12.89
C GLU A 262 -7.64 2.87 -14.20
N HIS A 263 -6.40 3.41 -14.13
CA HIS A 263 -5.68 4.03 -15.25
C HIS A 263 -4.26 3.46 -15.39
N PRO A 264 -4.10 2.12 -15.55
CA PRO A 264 -2.78 1.47 -15.45
C PRO A 264 -1.77 1.94 -16.50
N ASP A 265 -2.20 2.34 -17.69
CA ASP A 265 -1.32 2.82 -18.76
C ASP A 265 -0.70 4.18 -18.41
N ASP A 266 -1.55 5.15 -18.09
CA ASP A 266 -1.13 6.51 -17.79
C ASP A 266 -0.38 6.58 -16.46
N PHE A 267 -0.81 5.77 -15.48
CA PHE A 267 -0.13 5.64 -14.19
C PHE A 267 1.28 5.08 -14.37
N ALA A 268 1.45 4.00 -15.14
CA ALA A 268 2.75 3.41 -15.43
C ALA A 268 3.66 4.39 -16.18
N ALA A 269 3.14 5.10 -17.19
CA ALA A 269 3.90 6.11 -17.91
C ALA A 269 4.38 7.25 -16.99
N ARG A 270 3.53 7.70 -16.05
CA ARG A 270 3.88 8.73 -15.06
C ARG A 270 4.94 8.23 -14.09
N LEU A 271 4.77 7.01 -13.55
CA LEU A 271 5.71 6.41 -12.61
C LEU A 271 7.05 6.13 -13.28
N GLY A 272 7.05 5.58 -14.49
CA GLY A 272 8.28 5.32 -15.26
C GLY A 272 9.12 6.59 -15.46
N ARG A 273 8.48 7.69 -15.93
CA ARG A 273 9.18 8.99 -16.08
C ARG A 273 9.76 9.50 -14.75
N LEU A 274 9.02 9.36 -13.66
CA LEU A 274 9.48 9.78 -12.33
C LEU A 274 10.70 8.98 -11.86
N LEU A 275 10.77 7.71 -12.23
CA LEU A 275 11.85 6.79 -11.87
C LEU A 275 13.00 6.77 -12.89
N GLY A 276 12.97 7.63 -13.93
CA GLY A 276 14.03 7.76 -14.91
C GLY A 276 13.98 6.73 -16.05
N ALA A 277 12.83 6.13 -16.32
CA ALA A 277 12.62 5.38 -17.54
C ALA A 277 12.57 6.38 -18.73
N ASP A 278 13.59 6.36 -19.56
CA ASP A 278 13.73 7.20 -20.75
C ASP A 278 12.81 6.70 -21.88
N ARG A 279 11.50 6.98 -21.81
CA ARG A 279 10.57 6.85 -22.94
C ARG A 279 9.46 7.88 -22.94
#